data_234299ed9b4c0d59aec01347fb956cb3
#
_entry.id   234299ed9b4c0d59aec01347fb956cb3
#
_cell.length_a   1.000
_cell.length_b   1.000
_cell.length_c   1.000
_cell.angle_alpha   90.00
_cell.angle_beta   90.00
_cell.angle_gamma   90.00
#
_symmetry.space_group_name_H-M   'P 1'
#
loop_
_entity.id
_entity.type
_entity.pdbx_description
1 polymer ?
#
loop_
_entity_poly.entity_id
_entity_poly.type
_entity_poly.pdbx_seq_one_letter_code
_entity_poly.pdbx_strand_id
1 'polypeptide(L)'
;MDFSNVQRTDNLISELINKELKRQQQSIELIASENFTSKAVMEAMGSYLTNKYAEGYPNKRYYGGCSVVDEIENIAIERAKKLFNAEHVNVQSHSGSQANMAVYFSVLKPGDVVLGM
;
A
#
# COMPACT_ATOMS: atom_id res chain seq x y z
N MET A 1 10.57 13.76 -7.34
CA MET A 1 10.97 13.40 -5.97
C MET A 1 12.43 13.77 -5.78
N ASP A 2 12.81 14.16 -4.58
CA ASP A 2 14.21 14.42 -4.24
C ASP A 2 14.85 13.13 -3.70
N PHE A 3 15.82 12.60 -4.44
CA PHE A 3 16.60 11.42 -4.07
C PHE A 3 18.02 11.74 -3.63
N SER A 4 18.30 13.00 -3.22
CA SER A 4 19.62 13.45 -2.83
C SER A 4 20.24 12.63 -1.68
N ASN A 5 19.43 12.16 -0.74
CA ASN A 5 19.90 11.29 0.33
C ASN A 5 20.30 9.90 -0.19
N VAL A 6 19.50 9.32 -1.09
CA VAL A 6 19.84 8.04 -1.74
C VAL A 6 21.13 8.20 -2.54
N GLN A 7 21.25 9.27 -3.32
CA GLN A 7 22.44 9.55 -4.12
C GLN A 7 23.72 9.65 -3.28
N ARG A 8 23.65 10.31 -2.12
CA ARG A 8 24.81 10.43 -1.20
C ARG A 8 25.18 9.12 -0.54
N THR A 9 24.19 8.25 -0.29
CA THR A 9 24.40 6.98 0.42
C THR A 9 24.76 5.85 -0.54
N ASP A 10 24.08 5.78 -1.67
CA ASP A 10 24.28 4.76 -2.71
C ASP A 10 23.97 5.36 -4.09
N ASN A 11 25.01 5.83 -4.75
CA ASN A 11 24.89 6.46 -6.07
C ASN A 11 24.39 5.47 -7.14
N LEU A 12 24.76 4.19 -7.03
CA LEU A 12 24.31 3.17 -8.00
C LEU A 12 22.81 2.99 -7.96
N ILE A 13 22.23 2.90 -6.77
CA ILE A 13 20.76 2.82 -6.61
C ILE A 13 20.07 4.08 -7.12
N SER A 14 20.64 5.26 -6.86
CA SER A 14 20.09 6.52 -7.38
C SER A 14 20.07 6.56 -8.90
N GLU A 15 21.14 6.09 -9.55
CA GLU A 15 21.22 5.99 -11.01
C GLU A 15 20.17 5.02 -11.57
N LEU A 16 19.96 3.87 -10.92
CA LEU A 16 18.96 2.89 -11.34
C LEU A 16 17.52 3.42 -11.18
N ILE A 17 17.22 4.15 -10.10
CA ILE A 17 15.92 4.83 -9.92
C ILE A 17 15.67 5.82 -11.07
N ASN A 18 16.67 6.62 -11.43
CA ASN A 18 16.55 7.57 -12.54
C ASN A 18 16.43 6.86 -13.90
N LYS A 19 17.10 5.74 -14.08
CA LYS A 19 16.98 4.90 -15.28
C LYS A 19 15.57 4.31 -15.40
N GLU A 20 14.99 3.84 -14.31
CA GLU A 20 13.62 3.33 -14.29
C GLU A 20 12.60 4.44 -14.60
N LEU A 21 12.76 5.63 -14.03
CA LEU A 21 11.92 6.79 -14.37
C LEU A 21 11.95 7.07 -15.89
N LYS A 22 13.12 7.07 -16.51
CA LYS A 22 13.26 7.26 -17.96
C LYS A 22 12.58 6.13 -18.74
N ARG A 23 12.74 4.88 -18.30
CA ARG A 23 12.05 3.73 -18.91
C ARG A 23 10.55 3.93 -18.92
N GLN A 24 9.97 4.29 -17.79
CA GLN A 24 8.54 4.53 -17.67
C GLN A 24 8.04 5.69 -18.55
N GLN A 25 8.84 6.75 -18.69
CA GLN A 25 8.49 7.90 -19.53
C GLN A 25 8.59 7.62 -21.04
N GLN A 26 9.40 6.64 -21.43
CA GLN A 26 9.71 6.33 -22.83
C GLN A 26 9.01 5.08 -23.35
N SER A 27 8.30 4.36 -22.50
CA SER A 27 7.61 3.13 -22.83
C SER A 27 6.10 3.26 -22.62
N ILE A 28 5.33 2.57 -23.45
CA ILE A 28 3.90 2.39 -23.22
C ILE A 28 3.73 1.11 -22.42
N GLU A 29 3.17 1.24 -21.22
CA GLU A 29 2.88 0.10 -20.36
C GLU A 29 1.54 -0.52 -20.77
N LEU A 30 1.56 -1.81 -21.09
CA LEU A 30 0.38 -2.58 -21.52
C LEU A 30 -0.04 -3.67 -20.52
N ILE A 31 0.59 -3.71 -19.35
CA ILE A 31 0.23 -4.65 -18.28
C ILE A 31 -0.97 -4.08 -17.54
N ALA A 32 -2.13 -4.71 -17.67
CA ALA A 32 -3.40 -4.21 -17.14
C ALA A 32 -3.44 -4.06 -15.61
N SER A 33 -2.58 -4.77 -14.88
CA SER A 33 -2.46 -4.69 -13.42
C SER A 33 -1.53 -3.57 -12.92
N GLU A 34 -0.83 -2.87 -13.81
CA GLU A 34 0.05 -1.76 -13.43
C GLU A 34 -0.68 -0.42 -13.50
N ASN A 35 -0.31 0.49 -12.60
CA ASN A 35 -0.84 1.84 -12.56
C ASN A 35 0.24 2.84 -12.12
N PHE A 36 0.35 3.95 -12.82
CA PHE A 36 1.24 5.04 -12.43
C PHE A 36 0.65 5.78 -11.23
N THR A 37 1.30 5.64 -10.09
CA THR A 37 0.86 6.32 -8.87
C THR A 37 1.27 7.78 -8.84
N SER A 38 0.55 8.61 -8.08
CA SER A 38 0.88 10.02 -7.90
C SER A 38 2.14 10.20 -7.03
N LYS A 39 2.81 11.34 -7.20
CA LYS A 39 3.93 11.72 -6.34
C LYS A 39 3.54 11.75 -4.86
N ALA A 40 2.34 12.23 -4.55
CA ALA A 40 1.83 12.29 -3.17
C ALA A 40 1.74 10.90 -2.51
N VAL A 41 1.33 9.86 -3.25
CA VAL A 41 1.32 8.49 -2.73
C VAL A 41 2.73 8.00 -2.45
N MET A 42 3.67 8.24 -3.38
CA MET A 42 5.08 7.85 -3.19
C MET A 42 5.73 8.57 -2.01
N GLU A 43 5.44 9.87 -1.81
CA GLU A 43 5.93 10.65 -0.67
C GLU A 43 5.36 10.15 0.65
N ALA A 44 4.07 9.82 0.69
CA ALA A 44 3.44 9.27 1.88
C ALA A 44 4.03 7.90 2.27
N MET A 45 4.28 7.02 1.28
CA MET A 45 4.90 5.71 1.51
C MET A 45 6.33 5.80 2.03
N GLY A 46 7.12 6.77 1.55
CA GLY A 46 8.51 7.00 1.97
C GLY A 46 8.66 7.98 3.14
N SER A 47 7.60 8.24 3.89
CA SER A 47 7.60 9.20 4.99
C SER A 47 8.09 8.60 6.31
N TYR A 48 8.11 9.41 7.38
CA TYR A 48 8.44 8.98 8.75
C TYR A 48 7.55 7.86 9.29
N LEU A 49 6.39 7.61 8.68
CA LEU A 49 5.51 6.48 9.01
C LEU A 49 6.20 5.12 8.81
N THR A 50 7.19 5.04 7.93
CA THR A 50 8.03 3.85 7.72
C THR A 50 8.72 3.38 8.99
N ASN A 51 9.00 4.28 9.94
CA ASN A 51 9.67 3.96 11.20
C ASN A 51 8.74 3.39 12.28
N LYS A 52 7.41 3.43 12.05
CA LYS A 52 6.45 3.08 13.09
C LYS A 52 5.88 1.68 12.92
N TYR A 53 6.11 0.86 13.90
CA TYR A 53 5.46 -0.43 14.04
C TYR A 53 4.08 -0.26 14.70
N ALA A 54 2.98 -0.77 14.05
CA ALA A 54 1.60 -0.49 14.46
C ALA A 54 0.69 -1.73 14.35
N GLU A 55 1.14 -2.85 14.90
CA GLU A 55 0.32 -4.08 14.97
C GLU A 55 -0.98 -3.85 15.75
N GLY A 56 -2.03 -4.49 15.30
CA GLY A 56 -3.38 -4.35 15.84
C GLY A 56 -4.22 -3.38 15.01
N TYR A 57 -5.29 -2.89 15.59
CA TYR A 57 -6.24 -1.97 14.95
C TYR A 57 -6.27 -0.63 15.67
N PRO A 58 -6.82 0.43 15.07
CA PRO A 58 -7.00 1.71 15.74
C PRO A 58 -7.62 1.54 17.13
N ASN A 59 -7.03 2.17 18.13
CA ASN A 59 -7.37 2.06 19.54
C ASN A 59 -7.22 0.66 20.19
N LYS A 60 -6.68 -0.32 19.46
CA LYS A 60 -6.41 -1.69 19.93
C LYS A 60 -5.04 -2.16 19.45
N ARG A 61 -4.01 -1.36 19.70
CA ARG A 61 -2.63 -1.66 19.31
C ARG A 61 -1.91 -2.48 20.37
N TYR A 62 -0.95 -3.30 19.91
CA TYR A 62 -0.06 -4.02 20.81
C TYR A 62 1.03 -3.14 21.42
N TYR A 63 1.33 -2.00 20.79
CA TYR A 63 2.42 -1.09 21.18
C TYR A 63 1.92 0.35 21.34
N GLY A 64 2.64 1.13 22.17
CA GLY A 64 2.39 2.55 22.35
C GLY A 64 2.84 3.41 21.15
N GLY A 65 2.47 4.69 21.18
CA GLY A 65 2.87 5.68 20.18
C GLY A 65 2.15 5.57 18.84
N CYS A 66 0.97 4.97 18.79
CA CYS A 66 0.22 4.74 17.56
C CYS A 66 -0.90 5.76 17.31
N SER A 67 -1.08 6.80 18.13
CA SER A 67 -2.18 7.74 18.00
C SER A 67 -2.27 8.39 16.61
N VAL A 68 -1.15 8.82 16.06
CA VAL A 68 -1.10 9.42 14.71
C VAL A 68 -1.42 8.38 13.63
N VAL A 69 -0.89 7.17 13.76
CA VAL A 69 -1.18 6.07 12.82
C VAL A 69 -2.66 5.69 12.89
N ASP A 70 -3.27 5.70 14.08
CA ASP A 70 -4.70 5.44 14.25
C ASP A 70 -5.55 6.46 13.50
N GLU A 71 -5.20 7.74 13.57
CA GLU A 71 -5.89 8.80 12.82
C GLU A 71 -5.76 8.58 11.30
N ILE A 72 -4.56 8.27 10.82
CA ILE A 72 -4.30 8.01 9.39
C ILE A 72 -5.09 6.80 8.92
N GLU A 73 -5.08 5.70 9.66
CA GLU A 73 -5.83 4.49 9.31
C GLU A 73 -7.34 4.74 9.31
N ASN A 74 -7.88 5.46 10.29
CA ASN A 74 -9.27 5.84 10.34
C ASN A 74 -9.68 6.72 9.14
N ILE A 75 -8.85 7.69 8.76
CA ILE A 75 -9.07 8.51 7.55
C ILE A 75 -9.12 7.62 6.29
N ALA A 76 -8.20 6.66 6.17
CA ALA A 76 -8.18 5.73 5.05
C ALA A 76 -9.44 4.87 5.00
N ILE A 77 -9.88 4.32 6.13
CA ILE A 77 -11.11 3.54 6.27
C ILE A 77 -12.32 4.38 5.84
N GLU A 78 -12.49 5.57 6.38
CA GLU A 78 -13.65 6.44 6.06
C GLU A 78 -13.68 6.88 4.59
N ARG A 79 -12.52 7.16 4.01
CA ARG A 79 -12.42 7.49 2.59
C ARG A 79 -12.74 6.29 1.69
N ALA A 80 -12.27 5.10 2.04
CA ALA A 80 -12.58 3.89 1.30
C ALA A 80 -14.07 3.51 1.42
N LYS A 81 -14.69 3.64 2.61
CA LYS A 81 -16.14 3.48 2.76
C LYS A 81 -16.91 4.39 1.82
N LYS A 82 -16.52 5.66 1.75
CA LYS A 82 -17.15 6.64 0.87
C LYS A 82 -16.99 6.29 -0.61
N LEU A 83 -15.77 5.91 -0.99
CA LEU A 83 -15.43 5.62 -2.39
C LEU A 83 -16.19 4.40 -2.92
N PHE A 84 -16.30 3.36 -2.11
CA PHE A 84 -16.91 2.08 -2.50
C PHE A 84 -18.36 1.92 -2.01
N ASN A 85 -18.92 2.93 -1.34
CA ASN A 85 -20.23 2.86 -0.69
C ASN A 85 -20.37 1.60 0.19
N ALA A 86 -19.34 1.32 1.00
CA ALA A 86 -19.25 0.14 1.83
C ALA A 86 -19.51 0.47 3.31
N GLU A 87 -20.17 -0.44 4.02
CA GLU A 87 -20.42 -0.32 5.47
C GLU A 87 -19.15 -0.59 6.27
N HIS A 88 -18.35 -1.56 5.83
CA HIS A 88 -17.12 -2.01 6.49
C HIS A 88 -15.94 -2.01 5.52
N VAL A 89 -14.80 -1.57 5.99
CA VAL A 89 -13.54 -1.55 5.22
C VAL A 89 -12.39 -1.95 6.13
N ASN A 90 -11.50 -2.78 5.62
CA ASN A 90 -10.18 -3.06 6.19
C ASN A 90 -9.11 -2.59 5.21
N VAL A 91 -8.21 -1.71 5.66
CA VAL A 91 -7.15 -1.13 4.83
C VAL A 91 -5.76 -1.70 5.15
N GLN A 92 -5.68 -2.78 5.96
CA GLN A 92 -4.41 -3.31 6.45
C GLN A 92 -3.76 -4.35 5.54
N SER A 93 -4.47 -4.87 4.54
CA SER A 93 -3.87 -5.83 3.60
C SER A 93 -2.67 -5.21 2.88
N HIS A 94 -1.53 -5.89 2.92
CA HIS A 94 -0.30 -5.40 2.28
C HIS A 94 -0.31 -5.57 0.74
N SER A 95 -1.25 -6.35 0.21
CA SER A 95 -1.37 -6.62 -1.23
C SER A 95 -2.78 -7.07 -1.60
N GLY A 96 -3.11 -6.99 -2.88
CA GLY A 96 -4.35 -7.56 -3.43
C GLY A 96 -4.44 -9.07 -3.20
N SER A 97 -3.31 -9.79 -3.28
CA SER A 97 -3.27 -11.22 -3.00
C SER A 97 -3.66 -11.54 -1.56
N GLN A 98 -3.17 -10.77 -0.58
CA GLN A 98 -3.57 -10.95 0.81
C GLN A 98 -5.04 -10.59 1.03
N ALA A 99 -5.54 -9.53 0.41
CA ALA A 99 -6.94 -9.15 0.49
C ALA A 99 -7.85 -10.25 -0.07
N ASN A 100 -7.53 -10.79 -1.25
CA ASN A 100 -8.27 -11.91 -1.84
C ASN A 100 -8.23 -13.17 -0.95
N MET A 101 -7.07 -13.49 -0.40
CA MET A 101 -6.92 -14.63 0.51
C MET A 101 -7.78 -14.45 1.78
N ALA A 102 -7.83 -13.24 2.34
CA ALA A 102 -8.70 -12.95 3.49
C ALA A 102 -10.18 -13.18 3.16
N VAL A 103 -10.64 -12.79 1.96
CA VAL A 103 -12.00 -13.05 1.49
C VAL A 103 -12.23 -14.56 1.36
N TYR A 104 -11.34 -15.30 0.70
CA TYR A 104 -11.49 -16.74 0.56
C TYR A 104 -11.58 -17.43 1.92
N PHE A 105 -10.68 -17.14 2.85
CA PHE A 105 -10.73 -17.73 4.19
C PHE A 105 -11.96 -17.36 5.02
N SER A 106 -12.62 -16.25 4.70
CA SER A 106 -13.84 -15.85 5.41
C SER A 106 -15.07 -16.63 4.97
N VAL A 107 -15.11 -17.15 3.73
CA VAL A 107 -16.31 -17.73 3.12
C VAL A 107 -16.14 -19.18 2.63
N LEU A 108 -14.92 -19.68 2.52
CA LEU A 108 -14.59 -20.98 1.97
C LEU A 108 -13.88 -21.89 2.97
N LYS A 109 -14.05 -23.19 2.79
CA LYS A 109 -13.29 -24.24 3.46
C LYS A 109 -12.47 -25.03 2.44
N PRO A 110 -11.37 -25.70 2.85
CA PRO A 110 -10.65 -26.60 1.94
C PRO A 110 -11.58 -27.63 1.30
N GLY A 111 -11.58 -27.70 -0.02
CA GLY A 111 -12.43 -28.58 -0.81
C GLY A 111 -13.66 -27.90 -1.44
N ASP A 112 -13.97 -26.67 -1.05
CA ASP A 112 -15.06 -25.91 -1.69
C ASP A 112 -14.70 -25.54 -3.14
N VAL A 113 -15.70 -25.48 -4.00
CA VAL A 113 -15.55 -25.18 -5.42
C VAL A 113 -15.67 -23.68 -5.65
N VAL A 114 -14.71 -23.13 -6.39
CA VAL A 114 -14.70 -21.72 -6.79
C VAL A 114 -14.74 -21.63 -8.31
N LEU A 115 -15.65 -20.82 -8.84
CA LEU A 115 -15.66 -20.47 -10.26
C LEU A 115 -14.74 -19.27 -10.49
N GLY A 116 -13.74 -19.45 -11.33
CA GLY A 116 -12.83 -18.39 -11.79
C GLY A 116 -12.96 -18.12 -13.28
N MET A 117 -12.52 -16.95 -13.72
CA MET A 117 -12.38 -16.62 -15.15
C MET A 117 -10.96 -16.94 -15.62
#